data_965d7974071c3559ad08573acf658eeb
#
_entry.id   965d7974071c3559ad08573acf658eeb
#
_cell.length_a   1.000
_cell.length_b   1.000
_cell.length_c   1.000
_cell.angle_alpha   90.00
_cell.angle_beta   90.00
_cell.angle_gamma   90.00
#
_symmetry.space_group_name_H-M   'P 1'
#
loop_
_entity.id
_entity.type
_entity.pdbx_description
1 polymer ?
#
loop_
_entity_poly.entity_id
_entity_poly.type
_entity_poly.pdbx_seq_one_letter_code
_entity_poly.pdbx_strand_id
1 'polypeptide(L)' 'MAIYFIDGDNNPKENIKGIELLAAGDEVHIFYAAKNTYYSSDKNRKAIMAMTEAGVFYKKVMSAPNSVDFAISIAAAE' A
#
# COMPACT_ATOMS: atom_id res chain seq x y z
N MET A 1 -8.93 -8.21 -13.68
CA MET A 1 -8.70 -7.69 -12.31
C MET A 1 -7.38 -8.19 -11.78
N ALA A 2 -6.55 -7.30 -11.27
CA ALA A 2 -5.26 -7.67 -10.68
C ALA A 2 -5.19 -7.14 -9.25
N ILE A 3 -4.48 -7.86 -8.39
CA ILE A 3 -4.32 -7.49 -6.99
C ILE A 3 -2.83 -7.31 -6.73
N TYR A 4 -2.44 -6.14 -6.24
CA TYR A 4 -1.05 -5.78 -6.00
C TYR A 4 -0.82 -5.60 -4.50
N PHE A 5 0.27 -6.15 -3.99
CA PHE A 5 0.67 -5.98 -2.60
C PHE A 5 1.94 -5.14 -2.55
N ILE A 6 1.90 -4.05 -1.81
CA ILE A 6 2.99 -3.10 -1.74
C ILE A 6 3.53 -3.01 -0.32
N ASP A 7 4.87 -3.14 -0.18
CA ASP A 7 5.58 -2.88 1.06
C ASP A 7 5.76 -1.37 1.20
N GLY A 8 4.88 -0.74 1.96
CA GLY A 8 4.87 0.71 2.09
C GLY A 8 6.02 1.30 2.88
N ASP A 9 6.78 0.48 3.61
CA ASP A 9 7.90 0.98 4.40
C ASP A 9 9.21 1.02 3.63
N ASN A 10 9.26 0.39 2.46
CA ASN A 10 10.46 0.36 1.63
C ASN A 10 10.29 1.33 0.47
N ASN A 11 10.95 2.50 0.56
CA ASN A 11 10.86 3.56 -0.45
C ASN A 11 9.41 3.95 -0.77
N PRO A 12 8.67 4.53 0.20
CA PRO A 12 7.22 4.75 0.02
C PRO A 12 6.83 5.50 -1.25
N LYS A 13 7.63 6.50 -1.63
CA LYS A 13 7.30 7.30 -2.82
C LYS A 13 7.56 6.54 -4.12
N GLU A 14 8.54 5.65 -4.11
CA GLU A 14 8.87 4.87 -5.31
C GLU A 14 7.90 3.72 -5.53
N ASN A 15 7.41 3.13 -4.44
CA ASN A 15 6.57 1.94 -4.53
C ASN A 15 5.21 2.20 -5.15
N ILE A 16 4.77 3.45 -5.20
CA ILE A 16 3.48 3.80 -5.80
C ILE A 16 3.61 4.32 -7.22
N LYS A 17 4.80 4.33 -7.79
CA LYS A 17 4.96 4.76 -9.18
C LYS A 17 4.27 3.77 -10.10
N GLY A 18 3.50 4.28 -11.02
CA GLY A 18 2.79 3.45 -11.99
C GLY A 18 1.36 3.11 -11.62
N ILE A 19 0.91 3.45 -10.41
CA ILE A 19 -0.47 3.13 -10.02
C ILE A 19 -1.49 3.85 -10.87
N GLU A 20 -1.12 4.97 -11.48
CA GLU A 20 -2.01 5.74 -12.36
C GLU A 20 -2.33 4.96 -13.64
N LEU A 21 -1.59 3.91 -13.93
CA LEU A 21 -1.83 3.07 -15.11
C LEU A 21 -2.79 1.92 -14.83
N LEU A 22 -3.21 1.74 -13.57
CA LEU A 22 -4.07 0.64 -13.20
C LEU A 22 -5.53 0.92 -13.56
N ALA A 23 -6.28 -0.14 -13.82
CA ALA A 23 -7.68 -0.04 -14.20
C ALA A 23 -8.59 -0.02 -12.97
N ALA A 24 -9.84 0.39 -13.16
CA ALA A 24 -10.82 0.49 -12.08
C ALA A 24 -11.09 -0.84 -11.38
N GLY A 25 -10.89 -1.96 -12.05
CA GLY A 25 -11.10 -3.28 -11.45
C GLY A 25 -9.92 -3.83 -10.69
N ASP A 26 -8.78 -3.14 -10.72
CA ASP A 26 -7.57 -3.56 -10.02
C ASP A 26 -7.61 -3.12 -8.56
N GLU A 27 -6.82 -3.80 -7.71
CA GLU A 27 -6.71 -3.46 -6.29
C GLU A 27 -5.25 -3.31 -5.89
N VAL A 28 -4.99 -2.32 -5.04
CA VAL A 28 -3.67 -2.07 -4.49
C VAL A 28 -3.78 -2.12 -2.96
N HIS A 29 -3.04 -3.02 -2.35
CA HIS A 29 -3.02 -3.17 -0.89
C HIS A 29 -1.65 -2.73 -0.38
N ILE A 30 -1.63 -1.65 0.39
CA ILE A 30 -0.41 -1.05 0.90
C ILE A 30 -0.26 -1.39 2.38
N PHE A 31 0.79 -2.11 2.72
CA PHE A 31 1.09 -2.48 4.10
C PHE A 31 2.19 -1.57 4.63
N TYR A 32 1.98 -0.98 5.80
CA TYR A 32 2.93 -0.04 6.38
C TYR A 32 2.94 -0.14 7.89
N ALA A 33 4.11 0.15 8.51
CA ALA A 33 4.24 0.13 9.96
C ALA A 33 3.61 1.39 10.58
N ALA A 34 3.21 1.28 11.85
CA ALA A 34 2.57 2.40 12.55
C ALA A 34 3.43 3.66 12.58
N LYS A 35 4.77 3.50 12.56
CA LYS A 35 5.70 4.62 12.58
C LYS A 35 5.90 5.29 11.21
N ASN A 36 5.34 4.73 10.16
CA ASN A 36 5.49 5.27 8.82
C ASN A 36 4.66 6.55 8.69
N THR A 37 5.34 7.69 8.60
CA THR A 37 4.65 8.98 8.55
C THR A 37 4.06 9.29 7.19
N TYR A 38 4.59 8.70 6.12
CA TYR A 38 4.09 8.95 4.78
C TYR A 38 2.68 8.38 4.59
N TYR A 39 2.48 7.10 4.91
CA TYR A 39 1.18 6.46 4.74
C TYR A 39 0.24 6.69 5.92
N SER A 40 0.71 7.26 7.02
CA SER A 40 -0.15 7.66 8.11
C SER A 40 -0.83 9.01 7.86
N SER A 41 -0.39 9.75 6.87
CA SER A 41 -0.93 11.07 6.54
C SER A 41 -2.18 10.94 5.68
N ASP A 42 -3.30 11.47 6.15
CA ASP A 42 -4.56 11.48 5.38
C ASP A 42 -4.38 12.23 4.06
N LYS A 43 -3.58 13.30 4.07
CA LYS A 43 -3.32 14.08 2.85
C LYS A 43 -2.66 13.20 1.79
N ASN A 44 -1.65 12.43 2.18
CA ASN A 44 -0.94 11.55 1.26
C ASN A 44 -1.84 10.43 0.75
N ARG A 45 -2.65 9.84 1.64
CA ARG A 45 -3.58 8.78 1.24
C ARG A 45 -4.59 9.27 0.22
N LYS A 46 -5.16 10.45 0.44
CA LYS A 46 -6.13 11.02 -0.48
C LYS A 46 -5.49 11.36 -1.82
N ALA A 47 -4.27 11.87 -1.80
CA ALA A 47 -3.55 12.18 -3.03
C ALA A 47 -3.29 10.91 -3.85
N ILE A 48 -2.90 9.82 -3.20
CA ILE A 48 -2.64 8.55 -3.87
C ILE A 48 -3.93 8.00 -4.48
N MET A 49 -5.02 8.04 -3.74
CA MET A 49 -6.31 7.54 -4.23
C MET A 49 -6.81 8.34 -5.41
N ALA A 50 -6.45 9.63 -5.49
CA ALA A 50 -6.82 10.48 -6.61
C ALA A 50 -5.99 10.23 -7.87
N MET A 51 -4.86 9.53 -7.73
CA MET A 51 -3.96 9.25 -8.85
C MET A 51 -4.37 8.05 -9.68
N THR A 52 -5.25 7.20 -9.18
CA THR A 52 -5.59 5.95 -9.84
C THR A 52 -7.08 5.65 -9.74
N GLU A 53 -7.59 4.90 -10.71
CA GLU A 53 -8.96 4.39 -10.69
C GLU A 53 -9.06 3.08 -9.91
N ALA A 54 -7.94 2.45 -9.60
CA ALA A 54 -7.94 1.19 -8.85
C ALA A 54 -8.35 1.42 -7.40
N GLY A 55 -8.83 0.38 -6.75
CA GLY A 55 -9.11 0.42 -5.32
C GLY A 55 -7.81 0.42 -4.53
N VAL A 56 -7.65 1.37 -3.61
CA VAL A 56 -6.44 1.47 -2.79
C VAL A 56 -6.82 1.19 -1.33
N PHE A 57 -6.16 0.23 -0.74
CA PHE A 57 -6.41 -0.21 0.63
C PHE A 57 -5.15 -0.06 1.46
N TYR A 58 -5.28 0.59 2.63
CA TYR A 58 -4.16 0.85 3.52
C TYR A 58 -4.26 -0.06 4.73
N LYS A 59 -3.20 -0.82 5.00
CA LYS A 59 -3.18 -1.74 6.13
C LYS A 59 -2.01 -1.42 7.06
N LYS A 60 -2.33 -0.93 8.24
CA LYS A 60 -1.32 -0.66 9.25
C LYS A 60 -0.94 -1.98 9.94
N VAL A 61 0.35 -2.23 10.08
CA VAL A 61 0.87 -3.42 10.75
C VAL A 61 1.71 -3.02 11.95
N MET A 62 2.09 -3.99 12.76
CA MET A 62 2.90 -3.73 13.96
C MET A 62 4.25 -3.14 13.58
N SER A 63 4.72 -2.17 14.40
CA SER A 63 6.02 -1.53 14.19
C SER A 63 7.15 -2.41 14.72
N ALA A 64 7.35 -3.56 14.10
CA ALA A 64 8.42 -4.49 14.46
C ALA A 64 9.22 -4.83 13.20
N PRO A 65 10.48 -5.26 13.35
CA PRO A 65 11.27 -5.68 12.20
C PRO A 65 10.52 -6.75 11.40
N ASN A 66 10.47 -6.59 10.10
CA ASN A 66 9.86 -7.54 9.17
C ASN A 66 8.34 -7.71 9.32
N SER A 67 7.68 -6.81 10.07
CA SER A 67 6.24 -6.94 10.25
C SER A 67 5.46 -6.73 8.96
N VAL A 68 5.94 -5.84 8.08
CA VAL A 68 5.30 -5.60 6.80
C VAL A 68 5.42 -6.84 5.90
N ASP A 69 6.61 -7.44 5.84
CA ASP A 69 6.81 -8.64 5.03
C ASP A 69 5.92 -9.79 5.52
N PHE A 70 5.79 -9.94 6.83
CA PHE A 70 4.93 -10.96 7.40
C PHE A 70 3.46 -10.75 7.03
N ALA A 71 2.98 -9.51 7.12
CA ALA A 71 1.61 -9.18 6.77
C ALA A 71 1.32 -9.44 5.30
N ILE A 72 2.27 -9.11 4.42
CA ILE A 72 2.12 -9.36 3.00
C ILE A 72 2.03 -10.86 2.72
N SER A 73 2.87 -11.66 3.38
CA SER A 73 2.86 -13.11 3.21
C SER A 73 1.51 -13.72 3.61
N ILE A 74 0.93 -13.25 4.71
CA ILE A 74 -0.37 -13.73 5.16
C ILE A 74 -1.46 -13.36 4.15
N ALA A 75 -1.47 -12.11 3.70
CA ALA A 75 -2.47 -11.66 2.73
C ALA A 75 -2.37 -12.42 1.41
N ALA A 76 -1.16 -12.72 0.97
CA ALA A 76 -0.95 -13.45 -0.27
C ALA A 76 -1.38 -14.92 -0.16
N ALA A 77 -1.34 -15.50 1.04
CA ALA A 77 -1.74 -16.89 1.27
C ALA A 77 -3.26 -17.07 1.28
N GLU A 78 -3.98 -16.00 1.50
CA GLU A 78 -5.44 -16.04 1.51
C GLU A 78 -6.01 -16.04 0.09
#